data_95aea4ce9b6e4b53f1427b8f6e7dcf08
#
_entry.id   95aea4ce9b6e4b53f1427b8f6e7dcf08
#
_cell.length_a   1.000
_cell.length_b   1.000
_cell.length_c   1.000
_cell.angle_alpha   90.00
_cell.angle_beta   90.00
_cell.angle_gamma   90.00
#
_symmetry.space_group_name_H-M   'P 1'
#
loop_
_entity.id
_entity.type
_entity.pdbx_description
1 polymer ?
#
loop_
_entity_poly.entity_id
_entity_poly.type
_entity_poly.pdbx_seq_one_letter_code
_entity_poly.pdbx_strand_id
1 'polypeptide(L)'
;MTNTQELLNKLLVQLFNDILHIEENSLKNIDLMDLSMTEIHTIEAVGIKDAKTMGEIAHDLRITVGTLSAAITKLIKKGYVERKRTEEDRRVVLVSLTSKGENIYREHQVFHEEMITSMLGNFSEEEEHILAIA
;
A
#
# COMPACT_ATOMS: atom_id res chain seq x y z
N MET A 1 2.44 31.78 -7.63
CA MET A 1 1.27 30.91 -7.48
C MET A 1 0.04 31.77 -7.16
N THR A 2 -1.12 31.33 -7.64
CA THR A 2 -2.39 31.93 -7.21
C THR A 2 -2.72 31.54 -5.78
N ASN A 3 -3.66 32.26 -5.15
CA ASN A 3 -4.10 31.92 -3.78
C ASN A 3 -4.62 30.47 -3.69
N THR A 4 -5.32 29.99 -4.71
CA THR A 4 -5.80 28.62 -4.78
C THR A 4 -4.65 27.62 -4.84
N GLN A 5 -3.64 27.90 -5.65
CA GLN A 5 -2.46 27.06 -5.78
C GLN A 5 -1.67 27.01 -4.46
N GLU A 6 -1.51 28.12 -3.78
CA GLU A 6 -0.84 28.18 -2.47
C GLU A 6 -1.59 27.37 -1.41
N LEU A 7 -2.93 27.49 -1.37
CA LEU A 7 -3.75 26.73 -0.46
C LEU A 7 -3.65 25.23 -0.72
N LEU A 8 -3.76 24.83 -1.98
CA LEU A 8 -3.62 23.42 -2.38
C LEU A 8 -2.24 22.87 -2.03
N ASN A 9 -1.20 23.64 -2.30
CA ASN A 9 0.16 23.23 -1.96
C ASN A 9 0.31 22.99 -0.46
N LYS A 10 -0.18 23.92 0.35
CA LYS A 10 -0.13 23.82 1.81
C LYS A 10 -0.90 22.56 2.30
N LEU A 11 -2.11 22.36 1.80
CA LEU A 11 -2.94 21.21 2.17
C LEU A 11 -2.28 19.89 1.78
N LEU A 12 -1.77 19.80 0.57
CA LEU A 12 -1.12 18.58 0.07
C LEU A 12 0.15 18.25 0.86
N VAL A 13 0.99 19.24 1.13
CA VAL A 13 2.21 19.04 1.92
C VAL A 13 1.88 18.60 3.33
N GLN A 14 0.95 19.28 3.98
CA GLN A 14 0.53 18.94 5.34
C GLN A 14 -0.08 17.54 5.41
N LEU A 15 -1.00 17.23 4.51
CA LEU A 15 -1.66 15.93 4.43
C LEU A 15 -0.66 14.81 4.19
N PHE A 16 0.27 15.01 3.28
CA PHE A 16 1.29 14.01 2.94
C PHE A 16 2.20 13.73 4.13
N ASN A 17 2.64 14.77 4.82
CA ASN A 17 3.47 14.63 6.02
C ASN A 17 2.71 13.94 7.16
N ASP A 18 1.45 14.27 7.36
CA ASP A 18 0.61 13.63 8.38
C ASP A 18 0.41 12.14 8.09
N ILE A 19 0.15 11.80 6.84
CA ILE A 19 0.02 10.38 6.41
C ILE A 19 1.30 9.62 6.68
N LEU A 20 2.45 10.14 6.26
CA LEU A 20 3.75 9.50 6.49
C LEU A 20 4.03 9.30 7.97
N HIS A 21 3.74 10.31 8.78
CA HIS A 21 3.97 10.26 10.22
C HIS A 21 3.08 9.22 10.91
N ILE A 22 1.80 9.16 10.53
CA ILE A 22 0.86 8.17 11.05
C ILE A 22 1.26 6.76 10.63
N GLU A 23 1.67 6.56 9.38
CA GLU A 23 2.16 5.26 8.89
C GLU A 23 3.41 4.80 9.65
N GLU A 24 4.38 5.68 9.86
CA GLU A 24 5.59 5.35 10.64
C GLU A 24 5.26 4.98 12.08
N ASN A 25 4.36 5.68 12.73
CA ASN A 25 3.92 5.38 14.09
C ASN A 25 3.16 4.05 14.17
N SER A 26 2.35 3.75 13.17
CA SER A 26 1.64 2.47 13.06
C SER A 26 2.62 1.30 12.99
N LEU A 27 3.68 1.43 12.20
CA LEU A 27 4.73 0.42 12.09
C LEU A 27 5.44 0.14 13.42
N LYS A 28 5.64 1.16 14.24
CA LYS A 28 6.27 0.99 15.57
C LYS A 28 5.39 0.23 16.55
N ASN A 29 4.06 0.29 16.37
CA ASN A 29 3.07 -0.37 17.22
C ASN A 29 2.77 -1.81 16.78
N ILE A 30 3.07 -2.15 15.54
CA ILE A 30 2.96 -3.52 15.04
C ILE A 30 4.29 -4.21 15.37
N ASP A 31 4.22 -5.33 16.06
CA ASP A 31 5.36 -6.15 16.45
C ASP A 31 6.03 -6.83 15.23
N LEU A 32 6.22 -6.05 14.17
CA LEU A 32 6.66 -6.45 12.84
C LEU A 32 7.96 -5.76 12.48
N MET A 33 8.95 -5.95 13.35
CA MET A 33 10.28 -5.36 13.22
C MET A 33 11.03 -5.77 11.95
N ASP A 34 10.52 -6.76 11.20
CA ASP A 34 11.18 -7.30 10.01
C ASP A 34 10.65 -6.72 8.70
N LEU A 35 9.65 -5.83 8.73
CA LEU A 35 9.07 -5.20 7.55
C LEU A 35 9.34 -3.71 7.49
N SER A 36 9.77 -3.24 6.31
CA SER A 36 9.83 -1.82 5.98
C SER A 36 8.49 -1.35 5.40
N MET A 37 8.30 -0.03 5.32
CA MET A 37 7.12 0.55 4.69
C MET A 37 7.01 0.16 3.21
N THR A 38 8.15 0.13 2.50
CA THR A 38 8.20 -0.31 1.11
C THR A 38 7.73 -1.75 0.95
N GLU A 39 8.12 -2.62 1.87
CA GLU A 39 7.68 -4.02 1.88
C GLU A 39 6.19 -4.16 2.16
N ILE A 40 5.63 -3.35 3.06
CA ILE A 40 4.19 -3.31 3.33
C ILE A 40 3.42 -2.84 2.10
N HIS A 41 3.89 -1.80 1.42
CA HIS A 41 3.28 -1.33 0.17
C HIS A 41 3.32 -2.40 -0.93
N THR A 42 4.38 -3.19 -0.97
CA THR A 42 4.48 -4.33 -1.89
C THR A 42 3.43 -5.40 -1.56
N ILE A 43 3.25 -5.73 -0.28
CA ILE A 43 2.21 -6.65 0.19
C ILE A 43 0.82 -6.14 -0.21
N GLU A 44 0.56 -4.85 -0.03
CA GLU A 44 -0.71 -4.23 -0.46
C GLU A 44 -0.94 -4.37 -1.97
N ALA A 45 0.09 -4.14 -2.76
CA ALA A 45 -0.01 -4.23 -4.21
C ALA A 45 -0.25 -5.68 -4.69
N VAL A 46 0.31 -6.66 -4.01
CA VAL A 46 0.00 -8.08 -4.26
C VAL A 46 -1.48 -8.36 -3.97
N GLY A 47 -1.96 -7.90 -2.82
CA GLY A 47 -3.38 -7.98 -2.45
C GLY A 47 -3.84 -9.38 -2.06
N ILE A 48 -5.09 -9.46 -1.60
CA ILE A 48 -5.72 -10.70 -1.12
C ILE A 48 -6.67 -11.34 -2.12
N LYS A 49 -6.88 -10.69 -3.26
CA LYS A 49 -7.75 -11.21 -4.32
C LYS A 49 -6.99 -12.24 -5.16
N ASP A 50 -7.24 -12.27 -6.45
CA ASP A 50 -6.57 -13.18 -7.35
C ASP A 50 -5.06 -12.95 -7.41
N ALA A 51 -4.30 -14.02 -7.62
CA ALA A 51 -2.86 -13.93 -7.84
C ALA A 51 -2.56 -13.03 -9.04
N LYS A 52 -1.52 -12.23 -8.92
CA LYS A 52 -1.13 -11.24 -9.94
C LYS A 52 0.21 -11.60 -10.57
N THR A 53 0.39 -11.14 -11.80
CA THR A 53 1.70 -11.24 -12.48
C THR A 53 2.67 -10.21 -11.91
N MET A 54 3.96 -10.46 -12.10
CA MET A 54 5.01 -9.50 -11.73
C MET A 54 4.83 -8.15 -12.42
N GLY A 55 4.44 -8.18 -13.70
CA GLY A 55 4.18 -6.97 -14.48
C GLY A 55 3.05 -6.11 -13.93
N GLU A 56 1.94 -6.75 -13.53
CA GLU A 56 0.80 -6.06 -12.93
C GLU A 56 1.18 -5.37 -11.61
N ILE A 57 1.90 -6.07 -10.75
CA ILE A 57 2.33 -5.54 -9.46
C ILE A 57 3.33 -4.39 -9.65
N ALA A 58 4.30 -4.56 -10.54
CA ALA A 58 5.29 -3.52 -10.85
C ALA A 58 4.63 -2.26 -11.42
N HIS A 59 3.63 -2.43 -12.28
CA HIS A 59 2.85 -1.32 -12.83
C HIS A 59 2.11 -0.55 -11.71
N ASP A 60 1.44 -1.27 -10.82
CA ASP A 60 0.71 -0.66 -9.70
C ASP A 60 1.64 0.13 -8.77
N LEU A 61 2.83 -0.39 -8.52
CA LEU A 61 3.84 0.25 -7.68
C LEU A 61 4.68 1.30 -8.43
N ARG A 62 4.54 1.41 -9.74
CA ARG A 62 5.34 2.31 -10.60
C ARG A 62 6.84 2.08 -10.48
N ILE A 63 7.23 0.82 -10.46
CA ILE A 63 8.64 0.38 -10.41
C ILE A 63 8.94 -0.58 -11.55
N THR A 64 10.21 -0.85 -11.78
CA THR A 64 10.62 -1.87 -12.76
C THR A 64 10.37 -3.28 -12.22
N VAL A 65 10.19 -4.24 -13.13
CA VAL A 65 10.07 -5.65 -12.74
C VAL A 65 11.33 -6.14 -12.03
N GLY A 66 12.50 -5.66 -12.43
CA GLY A 66 13.77 -6.00 -11.76
C GLY A 66 13.80 -5.57 -10.29
N THR A 67 13.37 -4.34 -10.02
CA THR A 67 13.26 -3.82 -8.65
C THR A 67 12.23 -4.62 -7.84
N LEU A 68 11.08 -4.91 -8.44
CA LEU A 68 10.05 -5.74 -7.81
C LEU A 68 10.57 -7.14 -7.50
N SER A 69 11.31 -7.75 -8.41
CA SER A 69 11.85 -9.10 -8.23
C SER A 69 12.72 -9.21 -6.99
N ALA A 70 13.55 -8.21 -6.72
CA ALA A 70 14.36 -8.15 -5.50
C ALA A 70 13.48 -8.05 -4.24
N ALA A 71 12.46 -7.20 -4.26
CA ALA A 71 11.53 -7.03 -3.15
C ALA A 71 10.72 -8.32 -2.87
N ILE A 72 10.21 -8.95 -3.92
CA ILE A 72 9.46 -10.22 -3.82
C ILE A 72 10.34 -11.33 -3.26
N THR A 73 11.59 -11.43 -3.70
CA THR A 73 12.53 -12.42 -3.19
C THR A 73 12.74 -12.29 -1.68
N LYS A 74 12.88 -11.06 -1.18
CA LYS A 74 12.99 -10.80 0.26
C LYS A 74 11.70 -11.20 1.01
N LEU A 75 10.56 -10.85 0.46
CA LEU A 75 9.26 -11.16 1.08
C LEU A 75 8.99 -12.68 1.10
N ILE A 76 9.43 -13.41 0.11
CA ILE A 76 9.36 -14.87 0.08
C ILE A 76 10.21 -15.46 1.22
N LYS A 77 11.44 -14.98 1.39
CA LYS A 77 12.32 -15.43 2.50
C LYS A 77 11.71 -15.17 3.86
N LYS A 78 11.02 -14.05 4.03
CA LYS A 78 10.35 -13.68 5.29
C LYS A 78 9.01 -14.42 5.48
N GLY A 79 8.50 -15.09 4.44
CA GLY A 79 7.29 -15.91 4.52
C GLY A 79 6.00 -15.15 4.28
N TYR A 80 6.03 -13.96 3.68
CA TYR A 80 4.83 -13.15 3.42
C TYR A 80 4.21 -13.37 2.06
N VAL A 81 4.99 -13.82 1.10
CA VAL A 81 4.62 -13.91 -0.31
C VAL A 81 5.08 -15.25 -0.86
N GLU A 82 4.37 -15.77 -1.84
CA GLU A 82 4.76 -16.96 -2.60
C GLU A 82 4.63 -16.70 -4.09
N ARG A 83 5.48 -17.37 -4.88
CA ARG A 83 5.48 -17.37 -6.34
C ARG A 83 5.09 -18.73 -6.85
N LYS A 84 4.29 -18.73 -7.91
CA LYS A 84 3.90 -19.98 -8.59
C LYS A 84 3.87 -19.75 -10.09
N ARG A 85 4.46 -20.66 -10.85
CA ARG A 85 4.35 -20.65 -12.29
C ARG A 85 3.01 -21.26 -12.69
N THR A 86 2.37 -20.73 -13.74
CA THR A 86 1.14 -21.31 -14.25
C THR A 86 1.45 -22.62 -14.99
N GLU A 87 0.56 -23.59 -14.89
CA GLU A 87 0.68 -24.85 -15.64
C GLU A 87 0.48 -24.62 -17.14
N GLU A 88 -0.35 -23.63 -17.50
CA GLU A 88 -0.69 -23.27 -18.87
C GLU A 88 0.50 -22.62 -19.62
N ASP A 89 1.26 -21.77 -18.93
CA ASP A 89 2.45 -21.14 -19.48
C ASP A 89 3.47 -20.91 -18.36
N ARG A 90 4.52 -21.72 -18.33
CA ARG A 90 5.56 -21.64 -17.30
C ARG A 90 6.40 -20.36 -17.33
N ARG A 91 6.26 -19.54 -18.37
CA ARG A 91 6.89 -18.21 -18.43
C ARG A 91 6.12 -17.20 -17.56
N VAL A 92 4.87 -17.48 -17.26
CA VAL A 92 4.04 -16.62 -16.43
C VAL A 92 4.22 -17.00 -14.96
N VAL A 93 4.65 -16.03 -14.17
CA VAL A 93 4.82 -16.16 -12.72
C VAL A 93 3.71 -15.39 -12.04
N LEU A 94 2.95 -16.06 -11.20
CA LEU A 94 1.92 -15.46 -10.37
C LEU A 94 2.42 -15.31 -8.94
N VAL A 95 2.08 -14.19 -8.32
CA VAL A 95 2.47 -13.82 -6.97
C VAL A 95 1.20 -13.68 -6.12
N SER A 96 1.23 -14.28 -4.94
CA SER A 96 0.12 -14.19 -3.98
C SER A 96 0.66 -14.08 -2.56
N LEU A 97 -0.19 -13.63 -1.64
CA LEU A 97 0.15 -13.56 -0.23
C LEU A 97 0.00 -14.93 0.43
N THR A 98 0.88 -15.22 1.38
CA THR A 98 0.69 -16.32 2.33
C THR A 98 -0.30 -15.89 3.41
N SER A 99 -0.71 -16.79 4.30
CA SER A 99 -1.54 -16.44 5.46
C SER A 99 -0.89 -15.34 6.31
N LYS A 100 0.43 -15.39 6.48
CA LYS A 100 1.20 -14.36 7.19
C LYS A 100 1.12 -13.01 6.46
N GLY A 101 1.24 -13.01 5.14
CA GLY A 101 1.10 -11.81 4.31
C GLY A 101 -0.32 -11.24 4.32
N GLU A 102 -1.33 -12.10 4.29
CA GLU A 102 -2.72 -11.67 4.38
C GLU A 102 -3.05 -10.98 5.71
N ASN A 103 -2.48 -11.45 6.81
CA ASN A 103 -2.65 -10.81 8.11
C ASN A 103 -2.09 -9.37 8.10
N ILE A 104 -0.92 -9.16 7.50
CA ILE A 104 -0.33 -7.84 7.33
C ILE A 104 -1.23 -6.95 6.48
N TYR A 105 -1.71 -7.49 5.36
CA TYR A 105 -2.63 -6.77 4.48
C TYR A 105 -3.88 -6.28 5.23
N ARG A 106 -4.50 -7.15 6.01
CA ARG A 106 -5.72 -6.82 6.76
C ARG A 106 -5.48 -5.81 7.86
N GLU A 107 -4.41 -5.97 8.63
CA GLU A 107 -4.03 -5.01 9.67
C GLU A 107 -3.78 -3.62 9.09
N HIS A 108 -3.12 -3.55 7.93
CA HIS A 108 -2.85 -2.29 7.27
C HIS A 108 -4.11 -1.66 6.67
N GLN A 109 -5.06 -2.47 6.19
CA GLN A 109 -6.37 -1.97 5.75
C GLN A 109 -7.16 -1.36 6.91
N VAL A 110 -7.19 -2.00 8.07
CA VAL A 110 -7.83 -1.45 9.28
C VAL A 110 -7.20 -0.11 9.65
N PHE A 111 -5.88 -0.02 9.59
CA PHE A 111 -5.16 1.22 9.84
C PHE A 111 -5.57 2.33 8.86
N HIS A 112 -5.67 2.03 7.56
CA HIS A 112 -6.12 3.01 6.56
C HIS A 112 -7.56 3.46 6.81
N GLU A 113 -8.45 2.55 7.16
CA GLU A 113 -9.84 2.87 7.49
C GLU A 113 -9.93 3.81 8.69
N GLU A 114 -9.19 3.53 9.75
CA GLU A 114 -9.13 4.37 10.95
C GLU A 114 -8.57 5.75 10.63
N MET A 115 -7.51 5.82 9.83
CA MET A 115 -6.90 7.06 9.39
C MET A 115 -7.88 7.91 8.59
N ILE A 116 -8.54 7.32 7.60
CA ILE A 116 -9.52 8.00 6.75
C ILE A 116 -10.69 8.49 7.59
N THR A 117 -11.22 7.65 8.46
CA THR A 117 -12.33 8.01 9.36
C THR A 117 -11.95 9.19 10.26
N SER A 118 -10.75 9.17 10.80
CA SER A 118 -10.22 10.27 11.63
C SER A 118 -10.08 11.56 10.85
N MET A 119 -9.61 11.50 9.61
CA MET A 119 -9.46 12.66 8.74
C MET A 119 -10.80 13.24 8.34
N LEU A 120 -11.75 12.39 7.93
CA LEU A 120 -13.10 12.82 7.51
C LEU A 120 -13.94 13.33 8.68
N GLY A 121 -13.65 12.91 9.90
CA GLY A 121 -14.32 13.40 11.10
C GLY A 121 -14.21 14.91 11.32
N ASN A 122 -13.23 15.55 10.69
CA ASN A 122 -13.01 17.00 10.73
C ASN A 122 -13.77 17.75 9.62
N PHE A 123 -14.44 17.04 8.71
CA PHE A 123 -15.17 17.62 7.59
C PHE A 123 -16.68 17.50 7.81
N SER A 124 -17.43 18.51 7.31
CA SER A 124 -18.88 18.43 7.21
C SER A 124 -19.29 17.47 6.10
N GLU A 125 -20.54 17.00 6.10
CA GLU A 125 -21.08 16.17 5.01
C GLU A 125 -20.95 16.85 3.65
N GLU A 126 -21.15 18.17 3.60
CA GLU A 126 -21.03 18.98 2.40
C GLU A 126 -19.59 19.00 1.91
N GLU A 127 -18.62 19.18 2.81
CA GLU A 127 -17.19 19.14 2.48
C GLU A 127 -16.75 17.75 2.00
N GLU A 128 -17.23 16.68 2.62
CA GLU A 128 -17.00 15.31 2.18
C GLU A 128 -17.52 15.08 0.76
N HIS A 129 -18.70 15.60 0.45
CA HIS A 129 -19.30 15.50 -0.89
C HIS A 129 -18.45 16.19 -1.94
N ILE A 130 -17.93 17.37 -1.62
CA ILE A 130 -17.03 18.13 -2.52
C ILE A 130 -15.73 17.36 -2.76
N LEU A 131 -15.16 16.78 -1.71
CA LEU A 131 -13.94 15.95 -1.83
C LEU A 131 -14.18 14.72 -2.70
N ALA A 132 -15.31 14.06 -2.56
CA ALA A 132 -15.66 12.87 -3.34
C ALA A 132 -15.81 13.18 -4.83
N ILE A 133 -16.26 14.39 -5.18
CA ILE A 133 -16.39 14.84 -6.57
C ILE A 133 -15.03 15.22 -7.16
N ALA A 134 -14.17 15.84 -6.38
CA ALA A 134 -12.87 16.31 -6.82
C ALA A 134 -11.90 15.16 -7.11
#